data_1672678a3afeb3f46e2c5a5d783bf709
#
_entry.id   1672678a3afeb3f46e2c5a5d783bf709
#
_cell.length_a   1.000
_cell.length_b   1.000
_cell.length_c   1.000
_cell.angle_alpha   90.00
_cell.angle_beta   90.00
_cell.angle_gamma   90.00
#
_symmetry.space_group_name_H-M   'P 1'
#
loop_
_entity.id
_entity.type
_entity.pdbx_description
1 polymer ?
#
loop_
_entity_poly.entity_id
_entity_poly.type
_entity_poly.pdbx_seq_one_letter_code
_entity_poly.pdbx_strand_id
1 'polypeptide(L)'
;MKHTMPTAEQLKLDWANNPRWAGVTRTYSAEDVVRLRGTVAIEHSLARLGAEKLWKSLHKEDFVNALGALTGNQAMQQVKAGLKAIYLSGWQVAADANGAGEMYPDQSLYPVNSVPQVVKRINNTLLRADQLHHAEGDDTIDFLQPIVADAEAGFGGVLNAFELMKAMIEAGAAGVHFEDQLASVKKCGHMGGKVLVPTREAVEKLTAARLAADVMGVPTLIVARTDAEAADLVTSDVDDNDKPFCTGERTVEGFYKTHKGLDQAISRGLAYAPYADLVWCETGKPDLEFARKFAEAIHAKFPGKLLAYNCSPSFNWKKNLDDATIARFQKELGAMGYKFQFITLAGFHALNYGMFDLAHGYARRQMSAFVDLQEKEFAAAERGFTAVKHQREVGTGYFDTITQTIQGGQSSTVALKGSTEEEQFHGERAAA
;
A
#
# COMPACT_ATOMS: atom_id res chain seq x y z
N MET A 1 4.69 31.89 12.96
CA MET A 1 3.58 31.45 13.82
C MET A 1 3.97 30.14 14.46
N LYS A 2 3.88 29.97 15.77
CA LYS A 2 4.03 28.62 16.36
C LYS A 2 2.84 27.81 15.87
N HIS A 3 3.06 26.79 15.05
CA HIS A 3 2.02 25.80 14.77
C HIS A 3 1.64 25.16 16.11
N THR A 4 0.49 25.55 16.62
CA THR A 4 -0.03 25.00 17.88
C THR A 4 -0.78 23.72 17.55
N MET A 5 -0.33 22.61 18.09
CA MET A 5 -1.05 21.34 18.03
C MET A 5 -2.44 21.49 18.69
N PRO A 6 -3.48 20.76 18.19
CA PRO A 6 -4.81 20.82 18.77
C PRO A 6 -4.82 20.53 20.28
N THR A 7 -5.63 21.23 21.05
CA THR A 7 -5.86 20.91 22.48
C THR A 7 -6.70 19.63 22.61
N ALA A 8 -6.81 19.09 23.82
CA ALA A 8 -7.68 17.93 24.07
C ALA A 8 -9.15 18.23 23.73
N GLU A 9 -9.63 19.42 24.03
CA GLU A 9 -10.98 19.88 23.72
C GLU A 9 -11.20 19.95 22.19
N GLN A 10 -10.21 20.46 21.45
CA GLN A 10 -10.28 20.52 19.99
C GLN A 10 -10.29 19.11 19.37
N LEU A 11 -9.49 18.19 19.91
CA LEU A 11 -9.51 16.78 19.46
C LEU A 11 -10.86 16.12 19.75
N LYS A 12 -11.45 16.32 20.93
CA LYS A 12 -12.78 15.81 21.27
C LYS A 12 -13.86 16.34 20.32
N LEU A 13 -13.81 17.64 20.03
CA LEU A 13 -14.76 18.26 19.11
C LEU A 13 -14.60 17.70 17.67
N ASP A 14 -13.36 17.54 17.21
CA ASP A 14 -13.09 16.94 15.90
C ASP A 14 -13.58 15.48 15.84
N TRP A 15 -13.25 14.66 16.83
CA TRP A 15 -13.68 13.26 16.86
C TRP A 15 -15.19 13.09 16.94
N ALA A 16 -15.89 14.03 17.61
CA ALA A 16 -17.34 13.98 17.75
C ALA A 16 -18.10 14.48 16.52
N ASN A 17 -17.57 15.47 15.81
CA ASN A 17 -18.32 16.20 14.78
C ASN A 17 -17.78 15.97 13.34
N ASN A 18 -16.55 15.53 13.18
CA ASN A 18 -15.97 15.30 11.86
C ASN A 18 -16.42 13.93 11.32
N PRO A 19 -17.12 13.90 10.17
CA PRO A 19 -17.58 12.64 9.54
C PRO A 19 -16.44 11.63 9.29
N ARG A 20 -15.19 12.10 9.18
CA ARG A 20 -14.00 11.25 9.05
C ARG A 20 -13.91 10.22 10.18
N TRP A 21 -14.39 10.56 11.37
CA TRP A 21 -14.27 9.71 12.55
C TRP A 21 -15.55 8.95 12.90
N ALA A 22 -16.57 9.04 12.06
CA ALA A 22 -17.81 8.31 12.27
C ALA A 22 -17.56 6.80 12.33
N GLY A 23 -17.98 6.16 13.43
CA GLY A 23 -17.81 4.71 13.63
C GLY A 23 -16.39 4.28 14.00
N VAL A 24 -15.45 5.21 14.27
CA VAL A 24 -14.12 4.91 14.79
C VAL A 24 -14.12 4.93 16.32
N THR A 25 -13.76 3.81 16.93
CA THR A 25 -13.63 3.66 18.38
C THR A 25 -12.20 3.92 18.83
N ARG A 26 -12.05 4.67 19.93
CA ARG A 26 -10.80 4.88 20.65
C ARG A 26 -10.97 4.43 22.09
N THR A 27 -10.04 3.61 22.59
CA THR A 27 -10.04 3.12 23.98
C THR A 27 -9.28 4.06 24.91
N TYR A 28 -8.77 5.17 24.39
CA TYR A 28 -8.01 6.22 25.07
C TYR A 28 -8.68 7.58 24.90
N SER A 29 -8.30 8.53 25.71
CA SER A 29 -8.85 9.88 25.69
C SER A 29 -8.01 10.85 24.83
N ALA A 30 -8.58 12.01 24.50
CA ALA A 30 -7.84 13.11 23.87
C ALA A 30 -6.73 13.66 24.76
N GLU A 31 -6.92 13.61 26.08
CA GLU A 31 -5.92 13.98 27.09
C GLU A 31 -4.71 13.03 27.03
N ASP A 32 -4.93 11.74 26.80
CA ASP A 32 -3.84 10.78 26.62
C ASP A 32 -3.02 11.12 25.38
N VAL A 33 -3.66 11.46 24.27
CA VAL A 33 -2.97 11.88 23.04
C VAL A 33 -2.11 13.12 23.30
N VAL A 34 -2.68 14.14 23.95
CA VAL A 34 -1.97 15.37 24.30
C VAL A 34 -0.79 15.11 25.24
N ARG A 35 -0.95 14.19 26.18
CA ARG A 35 0.11 13.80 27.13
C ARG A 35 1.23 13.00 26.46
N LEU A 36 0.93 12.16 25.45
CA LEU A 36 1.88 11.25 24.81
C LEU A 36 2.63 11.86 23.63
N ARG A 37 2.10 12.92 23.00
CA ARG A 37 2.81 13.62 21.91
C ARG A 37 3.90 14.53 22.47
N GLY A 38 4.90 14.85 21.64
CA GLY A 38 5.96 15.79 21.98
C GLY A 38 5.46 17.24 22.08
N THR A 39 6.36 18.15 22.42
CA THR A 39 6.09 19.60 22.56
C THR A 39 6.22 20.38 21.26
N VAL A 40 6.78 19.75 20.21
CA VAL A 40 6.99 20.34 18.89
C VAL A 40 6.02 19.72 17.90
N ALA A 41 5.28 20.57 17.17
CA ALA A 41 4.46 20.12 16.05
C ALA A 41 5.38 19.82 14.85
N ILE A 42 5.46 18.55 14.47
CA ILE A 42 6.14 18.12 13.25
C ILE A 42 5.07 17.91 12.19
N GLU A 43 5.23 18.56 11.03
CA GLU A 43 4.29 18.40 9.93
C GLU A 43 4.69 17.22 9.04
N HIS A 44 3.81 16.24 8.96
CA HIS A 44 3.93 15.09 8.05
C HIS A 44 3.07 15.34 6.81
N SER A 45 3.45 16.36 6.02
CA SER A 45 2.62 16.90 4.92
C SER A 45 2.24 15.84 3.89
N LEU A 46 3.16 14.96 3.48
CA LEU A 46 2.87 13.92 2.49
C LEU A 46 1.90 12.88 3.03
N ALA A 47 2.09 12.42 4.27
CA ALA A 47 1.18 11.46 4.90
C ALA A 47 -0.22 12.03 5.06
N ARG A 48 -0.34 13.29 5.49
CA ARG A 48 -1.63 13.98 5.61
C ARG A 48 -2.31 14.15 4.26
N LEU A 49 -1.61 14.72 3.28
CA LEU A 49 -2.12 14.90 1.92
C LEU A 49 -2.61 13.57 1.34
N GLY A 50 -1.79 12.53 1.45
CA GLY A 50 -2.12 11.19 0.96
C GLY A 50 -3.34 10.60 1.68
N ALA A 51 -3.40 10.70 3.01
CA ALA A 51 -4.53 10.16 3.79
C ALA A 51 -5.85 10.85 3.45
N GLU A 52 -5.85 12.19 3.36
CA GLU A 52 -7.04 12.97 2.98
C GLU A 52 -7.48 12.66 1.54
N LYS A 53 -6.52 12.57 0.60
CA LYS A 53 -6.77 12.21 -0.79
C LYS A 53 -7.34 10.78 -0.91
N LEU A 54 -6.76 9.83 -0.22
CA LEU A 54 -7.23 8.44 -0.21
C LEU A 54 -8.66 8.36 0.34
N TRP A 55 -8.91 8.97 1.52
CA TRP A 55 -10.23 9.00 2.12
C TRP A 55 -11.29 9.55 1.16
N LYS A 56 -11.01 10.69 0.52
CA LYS A 56 -11.88 11.31 -0.46
C LYS A 56 -12.15 10.39 -1.66
N SER A 57 -11.11 9.75 -2.20
CA SER A 57 -11.23 8.87 -3.36
C SER A 57 -12.05 7.63 -3.06
N LEU A 58 -11.88 7.01 -1.88
CA LEU A 58 -12.65 5.84 -1.43
C LEU A 58 -14.16 6.12 -1.31
N HIS A 59 -14.55 7.39 -1.08
CA HIS A 59 -15.96 7.79 -0.98
C HIS A 59 -16.54 8.33 -2.29
N LYS A 60 -15.67 8.80 -3.20
CA LYS A 60 -16.11 9.42 -4.46
C LYS A 60 -16.15 8.44 -5.63
N GLU A 61 -15.15 7.56 -5.70
CA GLU A 61 -14.99 6.63 -6.82
C GLU A 61 -15.84 5.35 -6.57
N ASP A 62 -16.19 4.65 -7.64
CA ASP A 62 -16.83 3.33 -7.50
C ASP A 62 -15.95 2.39 -6.70
N PHE A 63 -14.66 2.40 -6.99
CA PHE A 63 -13.57 1.80 -6.21
C PHE A 63 -12.24 2.43 -6.62
N VAL A 64 -11.24 2.32 -5.76
CA VAL A 64 -9.85 2.70 -6.01
C VAL A 64 -9.04 1.43 -6.21
N ASN A 65 -8.44 1.27 -7.39
CA ASN A 65 -7.54 0.16 -7.67
C ASN A 65 -6.08 0.60 -7.58
N ALA A 66 -5.23 -0.32 -7.13
CA ALA A 66 -3.79 -0.09 -6.97
C ALA A 66 -2.98 -1.31 -7.39
N LEU A 67 -1.74 -1.08 -7.77
CA LEU A 67 -0.77 -2.12 -8.07
C LEU A 67 0.38 -2.06 -7.07
N GLY A 68 0.90 -3.22 -6.70
CA GLY A 68 2.11 -3.31 -5.89
C GLY A 68 3.29 -2.70 -6.65
N ALA A 69 3.89 -1.63 -6.10
CA ALA A 69 5.12 -1.05 -6.61
C ALA A 69 6.31 -1.58 -5.81
N LEU A 70 7.42 -1.89 -6.48
CA LEU A 70 8.66 -2.34 -5.86
C LEU A 70 9.70 -1.21 -5.82
N THR A 71 9.63 -0.27 -6.77
CA THR A 71 10.55 0.85 -6.91
C THR A 71 9.80 2.16 -7.09
N GLY A 72 10.48 3.30 -6.85
CA GLY A 72 9.91 4.61 -7.11
C GLY A 72 9.56 4.82 -8.59
N ASN A 73 10.39 4.32 -9.51
CA ASN A 73 10.10 4.43 -10.93
C ASN A 73 8.86 3.63 -11.35
N GLN A 74 8.64 2.43 -10.79
CA GLN A 74 7.40 1.70 -11.04
C GLN A 74 6.17 2.50 -10.55
N ALA A 75 6.26 3.08 -9.35
CA ALA A 75 5.18 3.91 -8.80
C ALA A 75 4.91 5.14 -9.68
N MET A 76 5.96 5.82 -10.15
CA MET A 76 5.83 6.95 -11.07
C MET A 76 5.13 6.54 -12.37
N GLN A 77 5.47 5.39 -12.96
CA GLN A 77 4.80 4.88 -14.15
C GLN A 77 3.34 4.51 -13.89
N GLN A 78 3.01 3.96 -12.71
CA GLN A 78 1.62 3.70 -12.31
C GLN A 78 0.79 4.98 -12.28
N VAL A 79 1.34 6.07 -11.72
CA VAL A 79 0.69 7.39 -11.68
C VAL A 79 0.53 7.96 -13.09
N LYS A 80 1.58 7.96 -13.91
CA LYS A 80 1.51 8.39 -15.33
C LYS A 80 0.47 7.62 -16.13
N ALA A 81 0.31 6.33 -15.83
CA ALA A 81 -0.71 5.48 -16.44
C ALA A 81 -2.14 5.73 -15.91
N GLY A 82 -2.33 6.63 -14.93
CA GLY A 82 -3.63 7.06 -14.43
C GLY A 82 -4.13 6.37 -13.16
N LEU A 83 -3.31 5.55 -12.48
CA LEU A 83 -3.69 4.99 -11.18
C LEU A 83 -3.71 6.09 -10.10
N LYS A 84 -4.72 6.04 -9.23
CA LYS A 84 -4.96 7.03 -8.18
C LYS A 84 -4.51 6.58 -6.78
N ALA A 85 -3.86 5.44 -6.68
CA ALA A 85 -3.24 4.93 -5.47
C ALA A 85 -2.12 3.94 -5.80
N ILE A 86 -1.20 3.79 -4.86
CA ILE A 86 -0.07 2.87 -4.93
C ILE A 86 -0.19 1.90 -3.76
N TYR A 87 0.01 0.62 -4.03
CA TYR A 87 0.14 -0.38 -2.97
C TYR A 87 1.61 -0.73 -2.76
N LEU A 88 2.03 -0.84 -1.49
CA LEU A 88 3.37 -1.31 -1.14
C LEU A 88 3.27 -2.61 -0.36
N SER A 89 3.67 -3.69 -1.01
CA SER A 89 3.61 -5.06 -0.52
C SER A 89 4.81 -5.42 0.35
N GLY A 90 4.57 -5.92 1.56
CA GLY A 90 5.62 -6.51 2.40
C GLY A 90 6.26 -7.74 1.73
N TRP A 91 5.49 -8.54 1.00
CA TRP A 91 6.02 -9.65 0.21
C TRP A 91 7.08 -9.19 -0.81
N GLN A 92 6.80 -8.13 -1.56
CA GLN A 92 7.75 -7.58 -2.54
C GLN A 92 8.99 -7.00 -1.84
N VAL A 93 8.80 -6.36 -0.69
CA VAL A 93 9.92 -5.84 0.13
C VAL A 93 10.77 -7.00 0.64
N ALA A 94 10.18 -8.07 1.14
CA ALA A 94 10.92 -9.27 1.54
C ALA A 94 11.74 -9.84 0.38
N ALA A 95 11.14 -9.94 -0.80
CA ALA A 95 11.76 -10.56 -1.96
C ALA A 95 12.96 -9.78 -2.51
N ASP A 96 12.90 -8.42 -2.57
CA ASP A 96 13.87 -7.66 -3.37
C ASP A 96 14.13 -6.20 -2.92
N ALA A 97 13.59 -5.75 -1.80
CA ALA A 97 13.72 -4.34 -1.40
C ALA A 97 13.92 -4.11 0.11
N ASN A 98 14.27 -5.14 0.87
CA ASN A 98 14.44 -5.02 2.31
C ASN A 98 15.81 -4.45 2.71
N GLY A 99 15.86 -3.91 3.93
CA GLY A 99 17.07 -3.27 4.47
C GLY A 99 18.21 -4.22 4.80
N ALA A 100 17.97 -5.55 4.83
CA ALA A 100 19.03 -6.54 5.00
C ALA A 100 19.79 -6.83 3.68
N GLY A 101 19.20 -6.46 2.53
CA GLY A 101 19.78 -6.76 1.22
C GLY A 101 19.69 -8.24 0.82
N GLU A 102 18.82 -9.00 1.47
CA GLU A 102 18.64 -10.43 1.25
C GLU A 102 17.35 -10.72 0.48
N MET A 103 17.27 -11.86 -0.19
CA MET A 103 16.03 -12.36 -0.76
C MET A 103 15.34 -13.26 0.26
N TYR A 104 14.20 -12.80 0.79
CA TYR A 104 13.42 -13.51 1.80
C TYR A 104 12.04 -13.93 1.31
N PRO A 105 11.51 -15.04 1.82
CA PRO A 105 10.07 -15.30 1.76
C PRO A 105 9.31 -14.29 2.65
N ASP A 106 8.01 -14.17 2.40
CA ASP A 106 7.10 -13.32 3.18
C ASP A 106 6.78 -13.94 4.55
N GLN A 107 7.74 -13.85 5.46
CA GLN A 107 7.70 -14.41 6.82
C GLN A 107 8.28 -13.45 7.88
N SER A 108 8.21 -12.14 7.62
CA SER A 108 8.74 -11.08 8.52
C SER A 108 10.21 -11.26 8.91
N LEU A 109 11.04 -11.79 8.00
CA LEU A 109 12.48 -12.00 8.25
C LEU A 109 13.30 -10.72 8.05
N TYR A 110 12.77 -9.75 7.34
CA TYR A 110 13.45 -8.50 7.07
C TYR A 110 13.34 -7.49 8.23
N PRO A 111 14.24 -6.52 8.34
CA PRO A 111 14.17 -5.48 9.36
C PRO A 111 12.86 -4.69 9.30
N VAL A 112 12.28 -4.40 10.46
CA VAL A 112 10.96 -3.72 10.60
C VAL A 112 10.85 -2.39 9.86
N ASN A 113 11.96 -1.67 9.70
CA ASN A 113 12.01 -0.38 8.98
C ASN A 113 12.12 -0.50 7.46
N SER A 114 12.12 -1.73 6.89
CA SER A 114 12.30 -1.94 5.46
C SER A 114 11.14 -1.35 4.64
N VAL A 115 9.88 -1.61 5.04
CA VAL A 115 8.70 -1.04 4.35
C VAL A 115 8.66 0.49 4.47
N PRO A 116 8.84 1.12 5.65
CA PRO A 116 8.95 2.57 5.74
C PRO A 116 10.03 3.18 4.83
N GLN A 117 11.20 2.54 4.70
CA GLN A 117 12.26 3.00 3.80
C GLN A 117 11.83 2.98 2.33
N VAL A 118 11.09 1.96 1.89
CA VAL A 118 10.59 1.89 0.50
C VAL A 118 9.46 2.89 0.28
N VAL A 119 8.56 3.11 1.25
CA VAL A 119 7.57 4.20 1.21
C VAL A 119 8.26 5.54 0.96
N LYS A 120 9.32 5.83 1.73
CA LYS A 120 10.08 7.07 1.58
C LYS A 120 10.75 7.18 0.20
N ARG A 121 11.35 6.09 -0.30
CA ARG A 121 11.97 6.06 -1.64
C ARG A 121 10.95 6.35 -2.74
N ILE A 122 9.76 5.75 -2.66
CA ILE A 122 8.67 6.02 -3.60
C ILE A 122 8.25 7.48 -3.53
N ASN A 123 7.98 8.01 -2.35
CA ASN A 123 7.62 9.42 -2.17
C ASN A 123 8.71 10.37 -2.70
N ASN A 124 9.98 10.08 -2.48
CA ASN A 124 11.08 10.89 -3.01
C ASN A 124 11.10 10.90 -4.55
N THR A 125 10.77 9.77 -5.21
CA THR A 125 10.66 9.71 -6.66
C THR A 125 9.46 10.52 -7.16
N LEU A 126 8.30 10.39 -6.51
CA LEU A 126 7.10 11.14 -6.87
C LEU A 126 7.29 12.65 -6.67
N LEU A 127 7.92 13.07 -5.56
CA LEU A 127 8.30 14.47 -5.34
C LEU A 127 9.25 14.99 -6.42
N ARG A 128 10.22 14.17 -6.85
CA ARG A 128 11.12 14.56 -7.93
C ARG A 128 10.37 14.70 -9.24
N ALA A 129 9.49 13.75 -9.57
CA ALA A 129 8.67 13.84 -10.78
C ALA A 129 7.79 15.09 -10.78
N ASP A 130 7.16 15.42 -9.65
CA ASP A 130 6.40 16.66 -9.46
C ASP A 130 7.26 17.90 -9.69
N GLN A 131 8.46 17.97 -9.09
CA GLN A 131 9.40 19.09 -9.28
C GLN A 131 9.82 19.26 -10.74
N LEU A 132 10.08 18.16 -11.46
CA LEU A 132 10.50 18.19 -12.87
C LEU A 132 9.39 18.77 -13.73
N HIS A 133 8.18 18.26 -13.63
CA HIS A 133 7.03 18.69 -14.40
C HIS A 133 6.65 20.13 -14.07
N HIS A 134 6.62 20.50 -12.79
CA HIS A 134 6.35 21.87 -12.37
C HIS A 134 7.39 22.88 -12.94
N ALA A 135 8.67 22.52 -12.91
CA ALA A 135 9.74 23.37 -13.48
C ALA A 135 9.63 23.52 -15.01
N GLU A 136 9.02 22.56 -15.70
CA GLU A 136 8.71 22.61 -17.12
C GLU A 136 7.37 23.32 -17.43
N GLY A 137 6.62 23.74 -16.40
CA GLY A 137 5.29 24.35 -16.53
C GLY A 137 4.17 23.36 -16.85
N ASP A 138 4.38 22.07 -16.56
CA ASP A 138 3.40 21.00 -16.74
C ASP A 138 2.86 20.50 -15.39
N ASP A 139 1.70 21.00 -15.00
CA ASP A 139 0.98 20.59 -13.79
C ASP A 139 -0.19 19.62 -14.10
N THR A 140 -0.15 18.92 -15.24
CA THR A 140 -1.26 18.06 -15.69
C THR A 140 -1.36 16.74 -14.93
N ILE A 141 -0.26 16.26 -14.33
CA ILE A 141 -0.20 15.02 -13.58
C ILE A 141 -0.03 15.31 -12.09
N ASP A 142 -0.96 14.85 -11.30
CA ASP A 142 -0.82 14.82 -9.84
C ASP A 142 0.01 13.60 -9.44
N PHE A 143 1.33 13.79 -9.24
CA PHE A 143 2.25 12.70 -8.90
C PHE A 143 2.10 12.20 -7.47
N LEU A 144 1.64 13.05 -6.54
CA LEU A 144 1.60 12.72 -5.11
C LEU A 144 0.36 11.86 -4.79
N GLN A 145 0.30 10.66 -5.37
CA GLN A 145 -0.76 9.71 -5.11
C GLN A 145 -0.55 8.97 -3.78
N PRO A 146 -1.65 8.61 -3.07
CA PRO A 146 -1.58 7.98 -1.77
C PRO A 146 -0.97 6.58 -1.83
N ILE A 147 -0.11 6.26 -0.86
CA ILE A 147 0.50 4.94 -0.69
C ILE A 147 -0.19 4.22 0.46
N VAL A 148 -0.70 3.01 0.20
CA VAL A 148 -1.16 2.07 1.22
C VAL A 148 -0.09 1.02 1.44
N ALA A 149 0.44 0.91 2.67
CA ALA A 149 1.63 0.14 2.98
C ALA A 149 1.33 -1.04 3.92
N ASP A 150 2.12 -2.10 3.76
CA ASP A 150 2.06 -3.35 4.51
C ASP A 150 2.85 -3.22 5.82
N ALA A 151 2.19 -3.39 6.96
CA ALA A 151 2.83 -3.49 8.27
C ALA A 151 2.93 -4.93 8.78
N GLU A 152 2.64 -5.92 7.94
CA GLU A 152 2.67 -7.32 8.34
C GLU A 152 1.78 -7.58 9.59
N ALA A 153 2.21 -8.45 10.47
CA ALA A 153 1.60 -8.64 11.80
C ALA A 153 2.07 -7.62 12.86
N GLY A 154 2.71 -6.51 12.46
CA GLY A 154 3.23 -5.48 13.36
C GLY A 154 4.61 -5.77 13.95
N PHE A 155 5.30 -6.82 13.51
CA PHE A 155 6.65 -7.22 13.96
C PHE A 155 6.80 -7.46 15.47
N GLY A 156 5.71 -7.73 16.16
CA GLY A 156 5.69 -7.99 17.61
C GLY A 156 4.35 -7.64 18.23
N GLY A 157 4.39 -7.07 19.43
CA GLY A 157 3.20 -6.67 20.19
C GLY A 157 2.75 -5.24 19.87
N VAL A 158 1.91 -4.70 20.76
CA VAL A 158 1.28 -3.37 20.59
C VAL A 158 2.29 -2.23 20.50
N LEU A 159 3.40 -2.30 21.21
CA LEU A 159 4.44 -1.25 21.16
C LEU A 159 5.19 -1.27 19.82
N ASN A 160 5.43 -2.45 19.26
CA ASN A 160 6.01 -2.58 17.92
C ASN A 160 5.06 -2.00 16.86
N ALA A 161 3.77 -2.30 16.93
CA ALA A 161 2.76 -1.76 16.03
C ALA A 161 2.67 -0.23 16.11
N PHE A 162 2.73 0.34 17.34
CA PHE A 162 2.75 1.78 17.57
C PHE A 162 3.96 2.45 16.89
N GLU A 163 5.17 1.96 17.14
CA GLU A 163 6.40 2.56 16.57
C GLU A 163 6.49 2.34 15.05
N LEU A 164 6.06 1.18 14.54
CA LEU A 164 6.00 0.94 13.11
C LEU A 164 5.03 1.89 12.39
N MET A 165 3.85 2.13 12.98
CA MET A 165 2.89 3.08 12.43
C MET A 165 3.46 4.51 12.38
N LYS A 166 4.20 4.94 13.42
CA LYS A 166 4.92 6.23 13.40
C LYS A 166 5.93 6.28 12.24
N ALA A 167 6.75 5.25 12.07
CA ALA A 167 7.72 5.20 10.98
C ALA A 167 7.06 5.24 9.59
N MET A 168 5.88 4.60 9.43
CA MET A 168 5.09 4.67 8.20
C MET A 168 4.59 6.09 7.91
N ILE A 169 4.10 6.80 8.94
CA ILE A 169 3.64 8.18 8.82
C ILE A 169 4.82 9.12 8.48
N GLU A 170 5.96 8.98 9.15
CA GLU A 170 7.17 9.74 8.86
C GLU A 170 7.66 9.53 7.41
N ALA A 171 7.51 8.32 6.89
CA ALA A 171 7.82 8.00 5.50
C ALA A 171 6.81 8.55 4.50
N GLY A 172 5.61 8.96 4.94
CA GLY A 172 4.56 9.54 4.11
C GLY A 172 3.49 8.54 3.65
N ALA A 173 3.27 7.43 4.37
CA ALA A 173 2.17 6.50 4.07
C ALA A 173 0.80 7.15 4.32
N ALA A 174 -0.14 6.94 3.40
CA ALA A 174 -1.51 7.40 3.48
C ALA A 174 -2.44 6.43 4.21
N GLY A 175 -2.17 5.15 4.08
CA GLY A 175 -2.85 4.06 4.75
C GLY A 175 -1.86 2.95 5.10
N VAL A 176 -2.18 2.19 6.16
CA VAL A 176 -1.36 1.09 6.64
C VAL A 176 -2.26 -0.06 7.04
N HIS A 177 -1.94 -1.28 6.61
CA HIS A 177 -2.66 -2.45 7.07
C HIS A 177 -1.84 -3.30 8.04
N PHE A 178 -2.56 -3.90 8.99
CA PHE A 178 -2.04 -4.85 9.97
C PHE A 178 -2.87 -6.12 9.90
N GLU A 179 -2.20 -7.28 10.00
CA GLU A 179 -2.86 -8.59 10.01
C GLU A 179 -2.83 -9.24 11.38
N ASP A 180 -3.75 -10.19 11.59
CA ASP A 180 -3.99 -10.85 12.88
C ASP A 180 -3.15 -12.11 13.10
N GLN A 181 -2.05 -12.28 12.37
CA GLN A 181 -1.12 -13.40 12.56
C GLN A 181 -0.16 -13.16 13.74
N LEU A 182 0.32 -14.25 14.32
CA LEU A 182 1.44 -14.23 15.26
C LEU A 182 2.72 -13.84 14.52
N ALA A 183 3.31 -12.70 14.88
CA ALA A 183 4.46 -12.13 14.17
C ALA A 183 5.67 -13.07 14.07
N SER A 184 5.94 -13.85 15.13
CA SER A 184 7.11 -14.76 15.20
C SER A 184 7.03 -15.98 14.26
N VAL A 185 5.84 -16.33 13.76
CA VAL A 185 5.62 -17.45 12.83
C VAL A 185 4.76 -17.03 11.62
N LYS A 186 4.74 -15.76 11.31
CA LYS A 186 3.97 -15.17 10.20
C LYS A 186 4.26 -15.88 8.88
N LYS A 187 3.21 -16.08 8.09
CA LYS A 187 3.25 -16.64 6.75
C LYS A 187 2.55 -15.72 5.75
N CYS A 188 2.96 -15.77 4.50
CA CYS A 188 2.17 -15.19 3.40
C CYS A 188 0.72 -15.70 3.45
N GLY A 189 -0.24 -14.84 3.14
CA GLY A 189 -1.67 -15.13 3.25
C GLY A 189 -2.14 -16.39 2.53
N HIS A 190 -1.43 -16.83 1.49
CA HIS A 190 -1.74 -18.02 0.69
C HIS A 190 -0.99 -19.30 1.13
N MET A 191 -0.20 -19.20 2.20
CA MET A 191 0.56 -20.33 2.74
C MET A 191 -0.19 -21.02 3.88
N GLY A 192 0.15 -22.29 4.13
CA GLY A 192 -0.31 -23.04 5.29
C GLY A 192 0.44 -22.67 6.57
N GLY A 193 -0.05 -23.18 7.71
CA GLY A 193 0.62 -23.02 9.00
C GLY A 193 0.52 -21.61 9.61
N LYS A 194 -0.47 -20.83 9.20
CA LYS A 194 -0.78 -19.53 9.81
C LYS A 194 -1.32 -19.70 11.22
N VAL A 195 -0.79 -18.91 12.16
CA VAL A 195 -1.25 -18.86 13.54
C VAL A 195 -1.81 -17.49 13.83
N LEU A 196 -3.07 -17.40 14.22
CA LEU A 196 -3.73 -16.18 14.63
C LEU A 196 -3.34 -15.80 16.07
N VAL A 197 -3.26 -14.52 16.35
CA VAL A 197 -3.33 -14.02 17.72
C VAL A 197 -4.80 -13.96 18.17
N PRO A 198 -5.11 -13.92 19.49
CA PRO A 198 -6.47 -13.68 19.95
C PRO A 198 -7.06 -12.43 19.33
N THR A 199 -8.35 -12.43 19.02
CA THR A 199 -9.06 -11.29 18.42
C THR A 199 -8.78 -9.98 19.17
N ARG A 200 -8.79 -10.02 20.50
CA ARG A 200 -8.48 -8.88 21.35
C ARG A 200 -7.06 -8.34 21.12
N GLU A 201 -6.06 -9.20 20.98
CA GLU A 201 -4.67 -8.76 20.73
C GLU A 201 -4.57 -8.05 19.38
N ALA A 202 -5.25 -8.54 18.34
CA ALA A 202 -5.31 -7.87 17.06
C ALA A 202 -5.99 -6.49 17.17
N VAL A 203 -7.10 -6.38 17.91
CA VAL A 203 -7.77 -5.09 18.21
C VAL A 203 -6.82 -4.13 18.94
N GLU A 204 -6.05 -4.62 19.90
CA GLU A 204 -5.07 -3.81 20.63
C GLU A 204 -3.96 -3.27 19.71
N LYS A 205 -3.50 -4.06 18.72
CA LYS A 205 -2.54 -3.59 17.70
C LYS A 205 -3.16 -2.51 16.78
N LEU A 206 -4.42 -2.68 16.36
CA LEU A 206 -5.13 -1.64 15.59
C LEU A 206 -5.31 -0.36 16.41
N THR A 207 -5.61 -0.48 17.69
CA THR A 207 -5.70 0.64 18.63
C THR A 207 -4.36 1.34 18.79
N ALA A 208 -3.26 0.59 18.88
CA ALA A 208 -1.91 1.15 18.95
C ALA A 208 -1.55 1.93 17.68
N ALA A 209 -1.90 1.41 16.50
CA ALA A 209 -1.73 2.12 15.24
C ALA A 209 -2.56 3.41 15.18
N ARG A 210 -3.82 3.37 15.65
CA ARG A 210 -4.67 4.59 15.72
C ARG A 210 -4.11 5.60 16.69
N LEU A 211 -3.64 5.17 17.87
CA LEU A 211 -3.01 6.07 18.84
C LEU A 211 -1.75 6.73 18.24
N ALA A 212 -0.93 5.98 17.51
CA ALA A 212 0.24 6.53 16.82
C ALA A 212 -0.16 7.63 15.82
N ALA A 213 -1.18 7.39 15.01
CA ALA A 213 -1.70 8.37 14.05
C ALA A 213 -2.23 9.62 14.73
N ASP A 214 -2.99 9.46 15.83
CA ASP A 214 -3.53 10.59 16.62
C ASP A 214 -2.41 11.39 17.31
N VAL A 215 -1.40 10.71 17.87
CA VAL A 215 -0.22 11.35 18.48
C VAL A 215 0.59 12.14 17.46
N MET A 216 0.74 11.61 16.25
CA MET A 216 1.43 12.29 15.15
C MET A 216 0.54 13.34 14.47
N GLY A 217 -0.74 13.37 14.78
CA GLY A 217 -1.70 14.32 14.24
C GLY A 217 -2.00 14.13 12.76
N VAL A 218 -1.93 12.91 12.23
CA VAL A 218 -2.20 12.57 10.83
C VAL A 218 -3.39 11.61 10.73
N PRO A 219 -4.39 11.87 9.87
CA PRO A 219 -5.58 11.02 9.73
C PRO A 219 -5.30 9.76 8.87
N THR A 220 -4.16 9.10 9.07
CA THR A 220 -3.74 7.92 8.33
C THR A 220 -4.81 6.84 8.41
N LEU A 221 -5.13 6.22 7.27
CA LEU A 221 -6.11 5.16 7.22
C LEU A 221 -5.52 3.85 7.77
N ILE A 222 -6.32 3.15 8.54
CA ILE A 222 -5.97 1.82 9.07
C ILE A 222 -6.84 0.78 8.38
N VAL A 223 -6.19 -0.24 7.81
CA VAL A 223 -6.86 -1.40 7.23
C VAL A 223 -6.60 -2.60 8.13
N ALA A 224 -7.65 -3.18 8.67
CA ALA A 224 -7.56 -4.40 9.45
C ALA A 224 -7.68 -5.61 8.53
N ARG A 225 -6.63 -6.43 8.46
CA ARG A 225 -6.63 -7.68 7.72
C ARG A 225 -6.86 -8.85 8.66
N THR A 226 -7.75 -9.78 8.27
CA THR A 226 -7.83 -11.10 8.90
C THR A 226 -7.41 -12.20 7.94
N ASP A 227 -6.65 -13.15 8.44
CA ASP A 227 -6.25 -14.37 7.77
C ASP A 227 -7.09 -15.60 8.18
N ALA A 228 -8.17 -15.38 8.90
CA ALA A 228 -8.99 -16.42 9.53
C ALA A 228 -9.71 -17.34 8.53
N GLU A 229 -9.86 -16.92 7.24
CA GLU A 229 -10.42 -17.78 6.19
C GLU A 229 -9.59 -19.08 6.04
N ALA A 230 -8.27 -18.97 6.11
CA ALA A 230 -7.37 -20.11 5.90
C ALA A 230 -6.53 -20.49 7.13
N ALA A 231 -6.51 -19.68 8.18
CA ALA A 231 -5.76 -19.98 9.41
C ALA A 231 -6.55 -20.90 10.33
N ASP A 232 -5.97 -22.06 10.64
CA ASP A 232 -6.55 -23.11 11.48
C ASP A 232 -5.87 -23.24 12.85
N LEU A 233 -5.06 -22.24 13.24
CA LEU A 233 -4.40 -22.17 14.53
C LEU A 233 -4.59 -20.80 15.19
N VAL A 234 -4.69 -20.79 16.52
CA VAL A 234 -4.67 -19.57 17.34
C VAL A 234 -3.78 -19.79 18.58
N THR A 235 -3.14 -18.73 19.07
CA THR A 235 -2.19 -18.83 20.19
C THR A 235 -2.87 -19.14 21.52
N SER A 236 -4.14 -18.71 21.71
CA SER A 236 -4.88 -18.87 22.96
C SER A 236 -6.38 -18.91 22.69
N ASP A 237 -7.11 -19.63 23.54
CA ASP A 237 -8.58 -19.74 23.54
C ASP A 237 -9.25 -18.80 24.55
N VAL A 238 -8.52 -17.80 25.05
CA VAL A 238 -9.00 -16.92 26.12
C VAL A 238 -10.06 -15.92 25.64
N ASP A 239 -10.07 -15.60 24.35
CA ASP A 239 -10.98 -14.61 23.78
C ASP A 239 -12.34 -15.21 23.43
N ASP A 240 -13.42 -14.58 23.89
CA ASP A 240 -14.79 -15.06 23.65
C ASP A 240 -15.18 -15.05 22.17
N ASN A 241 -14.56 -14.20 21.32
CA ASN A 241 -14.77 -14.25 19.88
C ASN A 241 -14.12 -15.49 19.22
N ASP A 242 -13.05 -16.02 19.82
CA ASP A 242 -12.30 -17.13 19.24
C ASP A 242 -12.74 -18.49 19.76
N LYS A 243 -13.25 -18.56 21.02
CA LYS A 243 -13.73 -19.79 21.65
C LYS A 243 -14.67 -20.64 20.78
N PRO A 244 -15.68 -20.08 20.09
CA PRO A 244 -16.60 -20.86 19.28
C PRO A 244 -15.94 -21.60 18.12
N PHE A 245 -14.75 -21.15 17.70
CA PHE A 245 -14.00 -21.74 16.60
C PHE A 245 -12.91 -22.72 17.07
N CYS A 246 -12.58 -22.76 18.37
CA CYS A 246 -11.60 -23.68 18.91
C CYS A 246 -12.15 -25.11 18.95
N THR A 247 -11.34 -26.08 18.45
CA THR A 247 -11.74 -27.50 18.40
C THR A 247 -11.50 -28.21 19.71
N GLY A 248 -10.76 -27.63 20.67
CA GLY A 248 -10.27 -28.28 21.89
C GLY A 248 -8.94 -29.03 21.72
N GLU A 249 -8.48 -29.21 20.45
CA GLU A 249 -7.19 -29.85 20.17
C GLU A 249 -6.05 -28.83 20.18
N ARG A 250 -4.82 -29.32 20.43
CA ARG A 250 -3.60 -28.52 20.41
C ARG A 250 -2.52 -29.11 19.50
N THR A 251 -1.65 -28.27 19.00
CA THR A 251 -0.43 -28.69 18.30
C THR A 251 0.69 -29.01 19.30
N VAL A 252 1.80 -29.53 18.78
CA VAL A 252 2.98 -29.86 19.62
C VAL A 252 3.61 -28.59 20.23
N GLU A 253 3.44 -27.42 19.60
CA GLU A 253 3.88 -26.12 20.14
C GLU A 253 2.89 -25.54 21.14
N GLY A 254 1.72 -26.15 21.29
CA GLY A 254 0.66 -25.73 22.22
C GLY A 254 -0.36 -24.77 21.64
N PHE A 255 -0.33 -24.47 20.33
CA PHE A 255 -1.37 -23.67 19.67
C PHE A 255 -2.71 -24.41 19.65
N TYR A 256 -3.80 -23.68 19.78
CA TYR A 256 -5.14 -24.24 19.66
C TYR A 256 -5.52 -24.38 18.19
N LYS A 257 -6.10 -25.52 17.81
CA LYS A 257 -6.67 -25.72 16.49
C LYS A 257 -8.05 -25.05 16.39
N THR A 258 -8.34 -24.45 15.26
CA THR A 258 -9.60 -23.75 15.00
C THR A 258 -10.29 -24.25 13.73
N HIS A 259 -11.60 -24.04 13.66
CA HIS A 259 -12.38 -24.18 12.44
C HIS A 259 -12.22 -22.90 11.61
N LYS A 260 -11.32 -22.95 10.61
CA LYS A 260 -11.11 -21.86 9.65
C LYS A 260 -12.32 -21.68 8.72
N GLY A 261 -12.41 -20.54 8.07
CA GLY A 261 -13.41 -20.26 7.05
C GLY A 261 -14.15 -18.95 7.24
N LEU A 262 -15.26 -18.83 6.50
CA LEU A 262 -16.03 -17.58 6.42
C LEU A 262 -16.53 -17.10 7.79
N ASP A 263 -17.07 -18.01 8.62
CA ASP A 263 -17.67 -17.63 9.91
C ASP A 263 -16.62 -17.08 10.88
N GLN A 264 -15.42 -17.70 10.95
CA GLN A 264 -14.31 -17.19 11.72
C GLN A 264 -13.83 -15.83 11.19
N ALA A 265 -13.73 -15.68 9.86
CA ALA A 265 -13.35 -14.43 9.24
C ALA A 265 -14.38 -13.31 9.51
N ILE A 266 -15.67 -13.61 9.44
CA ILE A 266 -16.75 -12.65 9.77
C ILE A 266 -16.68 -12.24 11.24
N SER A 267 -16.52 -13.19 12.18
CA SER A 267 -16.42 -12.88 13.60
C SER A 267 -15.30 -11.88 13.88
N ARG A 268 -14.11 -12.10 13.29
CA ARG A 268 -12.96 -11.21 13.44
C ARG A 268 -13.17 -9.89 12.70
N GLY A 269 -13.69 -9.90 11.48
CA GLY A 269 -14.00 -8.69 10.73
C GLY A 269 -14.95 -7.76 11.47
N LEU A 270 -15.97 -8.30 12.11
CA LEU A 270 -16.92 -7.56 12.95
C LEU A 270 -16.23 -6.96 14.20
N ALA A 271 -15.30 -7.70 14.81
CA ALA A 271 -14.54 -7.20 15.95
C ALA A 271 -13.59 -6.06 15.58
N TYR A 272 -13.02 -6.09 14.37
CA TYR A 272 -12.05 -5.09 13.88
C TYR A 272 -12.71 -3.83 13.33
N ALA A 273 -13.92 -3.94 12.80
CA ALA A 273 -14.62 -2.84 12.12
C ALA A 273 -14.68 -1.53 12.92
N PRO A 274 -14.89 -1.49 14.27
CA PRO A 274 -14.86 -0.25 15.03
C PRO A 274 -13.49 0.43 15.14
N TYR A 275 -12.39 -0.32 14.92
CA TYR A 275 -11.01 0.13 15.17
C TYR A 275 -10.24 0.44 13.90
N ALA A 276 -10.80 0.11 12.73
CA ALA A 276 -10.17 0.32 11.43
C ALA A 276 -11.07 1.14 10.51
N ASP A 277 -10.46 1.78 9.51
CA ASP A 277 -11.19 2.49 8.46
C ASP A 277 -11.73 1.53 7.41
N LEU A 278 -10.94 0.52 7.04
CA LEU A 278 -11.32 -0.56 6.14
C LEU A 278 -11.10 -1.92 6.82
N VAL A 279 -11.90 -2.91 6.40
CA VAL A 279 -11.70 -4.31 6.80
C VAL A 279 -11.38 -5.14 5.56
N TRP A 280 -10.41 -6.04 5.69
CA TRP A 280 -9.93 -6.94 4.64
C TRP A 280 -9.89 -8.38 5.16
N CYS A 281 -10.57 -9.27 4.46
CA CYS A 281 -10.41 -10.71 4.64
C CYS A 281 -9.51 -11.25 3.54
N GLU A 282 -8.35 -11.82 3.88
CA GLU A 282 -7.50 -12.52 2.92
C GLU A 282 -8.18 -13.82 2.49
N THR A 283 -8.16 -14.11 1.18
CA THR A 283 -8.84 -15.28 0.60
C THR A 283 -7.89 -16.12 -0.25
N GLY A 284 -8.20 -17.40 -0.39
CA GLY A 284 -7.36 -18.34 -1.14
C GLY A 284 -7.69 -18.46 -2.63
N LYS A 285 -8.81 -17.90 -3.09
CA LYS A 285 -9.29 -17.93 -4.49
C LYS A 285 -10.20 -16.74 -4.79
N PRO A 286 -10.39 -16.38 -6.07
CA PRO A 286 -11.32 -15.32 -6.46
C PRO A 286 -12.76 -15.86 -6.41
N ASP A 287 -13.52 -15.46 -5.39
CA ASP A 287 -14.88 -15.94 -5.12
C ASP A 287 -15.80 -14.78 -4.75
N LEU A 288 -16.65 -14.35 -5.71
CA LEU A 288 -17.58 -13.24 -5.52
C LEU A 288 -18.67 -13.58 -4.51
N GLU A 289 -19.08 -14.85 -4.39
CA GLU A 289 -20.09 -15.26 -3.43
C GLU A 289 -19.57 -15.21 -2.00
N PHE A 290 -18.33 -15.65 -1.79
CA PHE A 290 -17.63 -15.48 -0.50
C PHE A 290 -17.52 -13.99 -0.15
N ALA A 291 -17.03 -13.18 -1.10
CA ALA A 291 -16.90 -11.74 -0.91
C ALA A 291 -18.23 -11.07 -0.54
N ARG A 292 -19.32 -11.45 -1.21
CA ARG A 292 -20.67 -10.94 -0.94
C ARG A 292 -21.12 -11.29 0.47
N LYS A 293 -21.01 -12.54 0.89
CA LYS A 293 -21.40 -12.98 2.25
C LYS A 293 -20.61 -12.26 3.34
N PHE A 294 -19.33 -12.10 3.14
CA PHE A 294 -18.48 -11.34 4.09
C PHE A 294 -18.93 -9.87 4.17
N ALA A 295 -19.10 -9.21 3.02
CA ALA A 295 -19.53 -7.81 2.97
C ALA A 295 -20.92 -7.61 3.60
N GLU A 296 -21.91 -8.46 3.28
CA GLU A 296 -23.25 -8.41 3.85
C GLU A 296 -23.23 -8.54 5.39
N ALA A 297 -22.43 -9.46 5.92
CA ALA A 297 -22.30 -9.66 7.36
C ALA A 297 -21.70 -8.43 8.06
N ILE A 298 -20.64 -7.82 7.48
CA ILE A 298 -20.06 -6.60 8.02
C ILE A 298 -21.06 -5.44 7.95
N HIS A 299 -21.72 -5.23 6.80
CA HIS A 299 -22.64 -4.11 6.59
C HIS A 299 -23.92 -4.22 7.38
N ALA A 300 -24.36 -5.43 7.75
CA ALA A 300 -25.50 -5.61 8.65
C ALA A 300 -25.29 -4.97 10.03
N LYS A 301 -24.05 -4.95 10.53
CA LYS A 301 -23.70 -4.30 11.80
C LYS A 301 -23.08 -2.90 11.64
N PHE A 302 -22.35 -2.70 10.57
CA PHE A 302 -21.62 -1.45 10.29
C PHE A 302 -21.95 -0.97 8.87
N PRO A 303 -23.15 -0.40 8.66
CA PRO A 303 -23.59 0.08 7.35
C PRO A 303 -22.57 1.05 6.74
N GLY A 304 -22.16 0.81 5.49
CA GLY A 304 -21.19 1.65 4.79
C GLY A 304 -19.72 1.48 5.21
N LYS A 305 -19.39 0.50 6.07
CA LYS A 305 -17.97 0.20 6.39
C LYS A 305 -17.22 -0.12 5.10
N LEU A 306 -16.11 0.59 4.87
CA LEU A 306 -15.27 0.35 3.71
C LEU A 306 -14.56 -1.01 3.83
N LEU A 307 -14.45 -1.70 2.70
CA LEU A 307 -13.75 -2.98 2.60
C LEU A 307 -12.59 -2.88 1.62
N ALA A 308 -11.58 -3.75 1.82
CA ALA A 308 -10.45 -3.90 0.92
C ALA A 308 -10.37 -5.35 0.39
N TYR A 309 -9.87 -5.52 -0.84
CA TYR A 309 -9.73 -6.83 -1.47
C TYR A 309 -8.39 -6.98 -2.20
N ASN A 310 -7.70 -8.07 -1.91
CA ASN A 310 -6.51 -8.47 -2.63
C ASN A 310 -6.89 -9.29 -3.87
N CYS A 311 -6.78 -8.70 -5.06
CA CYS A 311 -6.86 -9.40 -6.34
C CYS A 311 -5.56 -10.16 -6.58
N SER A 312 -5.28 -11.16 -5.75
CA SER A 312 -3.98 -11.80 -5.63
C SER A 312 -3.48 -12.42 -6.92
N PRO A 313 -2.18 -12.26 -7.26
CA PRO A 313 -1.54 -13.02 -8.33
C PRO A 313 -1.33 -14.50 -7.98
N SER A 314 -1.51 -14.89 -6.72
CA SER A 314 -1.53 -16.31 -6.30
C SER A 314 -2.79 -17.04 -6.78
N PHE A 315 -3.82 -16.29 -7.19
CA PHE A 315 -5.00 -16.89 -7.83
C PHE A 315 -4.68 -17.24 -9.28
N ASN A 316 -5.03 -18.46 -9.68
CA ASN A 316 -5.06 -18.76 -11.11
C ASN A 316 -6.43 -18.33 -11.67
N TRP A 317 -6.51 -17.04 -12.08
CA TRP A 317 -7.74 -16.38 -12.49
C TRP A 317 -8.49 -17.14 -13.57
N LYS A 318 -7.81 -17.51 -14.64
CA LYS A 318 -8.39 -18.24 -15.80
C LYS A 318 -8.82 -19.67 -15.46
N LYS A 319 -8.19 -20.30 -14.46
CA LYS A 319 -8.60 -21.63 -14.00
C LYS A 319 -9.89 -21.56 -13.17
N ASN A 320 -10.10 -20.48 -12.44
CA ASN A 320 -11.23 -20.31 -11.52
C ASN A 320 -12.43 -19.62 -12.15
N LEU A 321 -12.21 -18.73 -13.13
CA LEU A 321 -13.27 -17.84 -13.65
C LEU A 321 -13.18 -17.75 -15.19
N ASP A 322 -14.33 -17.56 -15.83
CA ASP A 322 -14.41 -17.21 -17.24
C ASP A 322 -14.06 -15.73 -17.48
N ASP A 323 -13.82 -15.38 -18.75
CA ASP A 323 -13.40 -14.01 -19.14
C ASP A 323 -14.45 -12.95 -18.80
N ALA A 324 -15.71 -13.29 -18.96
CA ALA A 324 -16.80 -12.35 -18.66
C ALA A 324 -16.87 -12.04 -17.16
N THR A 325 -16.68 -13.04 -16.30
CA THR A 325 -16.62 -12.87 -14.85
C THR A 325 -15.35 -12.10 -14.44
N ILE A 326 -14.20 -12.42 -15.01
CA ILE A 326 -12.96 -11.65 -14.75
C ILE A 326 -13.14 -10.17 -15.11
N ALA A 327 -13.74 -9.87 -16.25
CA ALA A 327 -13.94 -8.49 -16.72
C ALA A 327 -14.84 -7.64 -15.80
N ARG A 328 -15.80 -8.24 -15.11
CA ARG A 328 -16.71 -7.53 -14.19
C ARG A 328 -16.31 -7.64 -12.71
N PHE A 329 -15.35 -8.49 -12.36
CA PHE A 329 -15.04 -8.90 -10.99
C PHE A 329 -14.83 -7.71 -10.05
N GLN A 330 -13.94 -6.77 -10.41
CA GLN A 330 -13.63 -5.60 -9.59
C GLN A 330 -14.81 -4.62 -9.47
N LYS A 331 -15.66 -4.49 -10.50
CA LYS A 331 -16.87 -3.66 -10.45
C LYS A 331 -17.91 -4.25 -9.48
N GLU A 332 -18.07 -5.55 -9.50
CA GLU A 332 -18.97 -6.24 -8.56
C GLU A 332 -18.46 -6.12 -7.13
N LEU A 333 -17.16 -6.28 -6.90
CA LEU A 333 -16.57 -6.01 -5.59
C LEU A 333 -16.80 -4.56 -5.12
N GLY A 334 -16.60 -3.58 -6.01
CA GLY A 334 -16.84 -2.16 -5.71
C GLY A 334 -18.30 -1.89 -5.29
N ALA A 335 -19.26 -2.53 -5.96
CA ALA A 335 -20.67 -2.45 -5.62
C ALA A 335 -21.01 -3.09 -4.26
N MET A 336 -20.26 -4.10 -3.83
CA MET A 336 -20.36 -4.73 -2.51
C MET A 336 -19.71 -3.91 -1.38
N GLY A 337 -19.02 -2.79 -1.69
CA GLY A 337 -18.32 -1.97 -0.70
C GLY A 337 -16.80 -2.23 -0.58
N TYR A 338 -16.22 -3.08 -1.41
CA TYR A 338 -14.76 -3.23 -1.52
C TYR A 338 -14.18 -2.03 -2.27
N LYS A 339 -13.98 -0.95 -1.55
CA LYS A 339 -13.60 0.34 -2.12
C LYS A 339 -12.10 0.47 -2.42
N PHE A 340 -11.25 -0.32 -1.78
CA PHE A 340 -9.83 -0.40 -2.09
C PHE A 340 -9.49 -1.81 -2.59
N GLN A 341 -9.03 -1.91 -3.83
CA GLN A 341 -8.72 -3.19 -4.48
C GLN A 341 -7.32 -3.13 -5.07
N PHE A 342 -6.53 -4.18 -4.90
CA PHE A 342 -5.13 -4.12 -5.30
C PHE A 342 -4.58 -5.48 -5.73
N ILE A 343 -3.50 -5.44 -6.54
CA ILE A 343 -2.71 -6.62 -6.90
C ILE A 343 -1.38 -6.51 -6.17
N THR A 344 -1.18 -7.35 -5.16
CA THR A 344 -0.05 -7.26 -4.23
C THR A 344 1.31 -7.32 -4.91
N LEU A 345 1.52 -8.25 -5.85
CA LEU A 345 2.82 -8.56 -6.43
C LEU A 345 2.95 -8.10 -7.89
N ALA A 346 2.17 -7.11 -8.31
CA ALA A 346 2.19 -6.64 -9.69
C ALA A 346 3.58 -6.16 -10.13
N GLY A 347 4.28 -5.43 -9.27
CA GLY A 347 5.64 -4.94 -9.53
C GLY A 347 6.65 -6.06 -9.70
N PHE A 348 6.59 -7.06 -8.82
CA PHE A 348 7.46 -8.24 -8.92
C PHE A 348 7.25 -9.00 -10.23
N HIS A 349 6.01 -9.29 -10.59
CA HIS A 349 5.73 -10.04 -11.83
C HIS A 349 6.08 -9.24 -13.08
N ALA A 350 5.75 -7.95 -13.14
CA ALA A 350 6.07 -7.10 -14.27
C ALA A 350 7.58 -6.97 -14.48
N LEU A 351 8.34 -6.74 -13.39
CA LEU A 351 9.79 -6.61 -13.43
C LEU A 351 10.47 -7.91 -13.88
N ASN A 352 10.12 -9.02 -13.24
CA ASN A 352 10.78 -10.30 -13.48
C ASN A 352 10.43 -10.86 -14.88
N TYR A 353 9.16 -10.82 -15.29
CA TYR A 353 8.76 -11.27 -16.62
C TYR A 353 9.37 -10.40 -17.72
N GLY A 354 9.30 -9.06 -17.57
CA GLY A 354 9.86 -8.15 -18.57
C GLY A 354 11.36 -8.36 -18.77
N MET A 355 12.12 -8.50 -17.66
CA MET A 355 13.55 -8.79 -17.76
C MET A 355 13.85 -10.18 -18.34
N PHE A 356 13.09 -11.21 -17.93
CA PHE A 356 13.26 -12.55 -18.46
C PHE A 356 13.02 -12.59 -19.99
N ASP A 357 11.94 -11.96 -20.46
CA ASP A 357 11.58 -11.91 -21.88
C ASP A 357 12.66 -11.21 -22.72
N LEU A 358 13.11 -10.04 -22.24
CA LEU A 358 14.21 -9.31 -22.88
C LEU A 358 15.50 -10.12 -22.90
N ALA A 359 15.92 -10.70 -21.76
CA ALA A 359 17.16 -11.45 -21.64
C ALA A 359 17.14 -12.72 -22.50
N HIS A 360 16.01 -13.43 -22.52
CA HIS A 360 15.82 -14.61 -23.36
C HIS A 360 15.95 -14.27 -24.87
N GLY A 361 15.34 -13.15 -25.29
CA GLY A 361 15.46 -12.64 -26.65
C GLY A 361 16.88 -12.18 -26.98
N TYR A 362 17.48 -11.38 -26.10
CA TYR A 362 18.82 -10.82 -26.29
C TYR A 362 19.91 -11.90 -26.42
N ALA A 363 19.85 -12.93 -25.60
CA ALA A 363 20.78 -14.05 -25.67
C ALA A 363 20.75 -14.80 -27.01
N ARG A 364 19.69 -14.68 -27.80
CA ARG A 364 19.47 -15.41 -29.09
C ARG A 364 19.50 -14.51 -30.33
N ARG A 365 19.05 -13.27 -30.18
CA ARG A 365 18.85 -12.33 -31.29
C ARG A 365 19.59 -11.00 -31.10
N GLN A 366 20.36 -10.85 -30.00
CA GLN A 366 21.16 -9.69 -29.66
C GLN A 366 20.34 -8.37 -29.73
N MET A 367 20.88 -7.35 -30.38
CA MET A 367 20.24 -6.01 -30.43
C MET A 367 18.84 -5.98 -31.06
N SER A 368 18.51 -6.93 -31.93
CA SER A 368 17.16 -6.97 -32.50
C SER A 368 16.08 -7.23 -31.44
N ALA A 369 16.41 -7.97 -30.37
CA ALA A 369 15.48 -8.15 -29.27
C ALA A 369 15.30 -6.88 -28.41
N PHE A 370 16.38 -6.12 -28.24
CA PHE A 370 16.29 -4.83 -27.55
C PHE A 370 15.50 -3.79 -28.37
N VAL A 371 15.71 -3.77 -29.68
CA VAL A 371 14.95 -2.87 -30.59
C VAL A 371 13.47 -3.18 -30.54
N ASP A 372 13.05 -4.46 -30.44
CA ASP A 372 11.64 -4.82 -30.25
C ASP A 372 11.03 -4.18 -28.97
N LEU A 373 11.80 -4.08 -27.90
CA LEU A 373 11.38 -3.38 -26.68
C LEU A 373 11.30 -1.86 -26.93
N GLN A 374 12.35 -1.28 -27.50
CA GLN A 374 12.44 0.16 -27.77
C GLN A 374 11.29 0.65 -28.69
N GLU A 375 10.93 -0.13 -29.72
CA GLU A 375 9.79 0.21 -30.57
C GLU A 375 8.44 0.17 -29.82
N LYS A 376 8.27 -0.75 -28.87
CA LYS A 376 7.11 -0.76 -27.98
C LYS A 376 7.07 0.48 -27.07
N GLU A 377 8.21 0.94 -26.57
CA GLU A 377 8.32 2.17 -25.79
C GLU A 377 7.96 3.41 -26.61
N PHE A 378 8.46 3.51 -27.86
CA PHE A 378 8.08 4.59 -28.78
C PHE A 378 6.56 4.58 -29.06
N ALA A 379 5.98 3.44 -29.34
CA ALA A 379 4.54 3.31 -29.56
C ALA A 379 3.72 3.67 -28.30
N ALA A 380 4.27 3.44 -27.13
CA ALA A 380 3.60 3.76 -25.87
C ALA A 380 3.60 5.28 -25.54
N ALA A 381 4.37 6.09 -26.26
CA ALA A 381 4.38 7.54 -26.09
C ALA A 381 2.98 8.16 -26.27
N GLU A 382 2.16 7.64 -27.20
CA GLU A 382 0.76 8.08 -27.39
C GLU A 382 -0.12 7.89 -26.13
N ARG A 383 0.27 6.98 -25.24
CA ARG A 383 -0.40 6.70 -23.97
C ARG A 383 0.24 7.40 -22.77
N GLY A 384 1.22 8.29 -23.02
CA GLY A 384 1.90 9.06 -21.98
C GLY A 384 3.18 8.42 -21.43
N PHE A 385 3.72 7.35 -22.04
CA PHE A 385 5.01 6.79 -21.65
C PHE A 385 6.15 7.66 -22.16
N THR A 386 7.06 8.11 -21.29
CA THR A 386 8.14 9.05 -21.64
C THR A 386 9.53 8.54 -21.27
N ALA A 387 9.64 7.38 -20.60
CA ALA A 387 10.91 6.90 -20.05
C ALA A 387 11.94 6.45 -21.08
N VAL A 388 11.58 6.40 -22.37
CA VAL A 388 12.55 6.26 -23.47
C VAL A 388 13.54 7.43 -23.45
N LYS A 389 13.10 8.62 -23.02
CA LYS A 389 13.94 9.80 -22.77
C LYS A 389 14.44 9.73 -21.31
N HIS A 390 15.29 8.77 -21.04
CA HIS A 390 15.65 8.39 -19.67
C HIS A 390 16.45 9.46 -18.94
N GLN A 391 17.25 10.31 -19.63
CA GLN A 391 17.98 11.41 -19.01
C GLN A 391 16.98 12.50 -18.53
N ARG A 392 16.01 12.88 -19.36
CA ARG A 392 14.93 13.78 -18.94
C ARG A 392 14.11 13.16 -17.80
N GLU A 393 13.76 11.87 -17.91
CA GLU A 393 12.91 11.18 -16.95
C GLU A 393 13.46 11.21 -15.52
N VAL A 394 14.80 11.15 -15.37
CA VAL A 394 15.47 11.23 -14.06
C VAL A 394 15.89 12.64 -13.67
N GLY A 395 15.63 13.66 -14.51
CA GLY A 395 15.76 15.07 -14.15
C GLY A 395 17.05 15.76 -14.58
N THR A 396 17.75 15.28 -15.62
CA THR A 396 18.96 15.95 -16.11
C THR A 396 18.72 17.43 -16.40
N GLY A 397 17.65 17.79 -17.13
CA GLY A 397 17.30 19.18 -17.44
C GLY A 397 16.97 20.03 -16.19
N TYR A 398 16.36 19.44 -15.17
CA TYR A 398 16.12 20.12 -13.88
C TYR A 398 17.42 20.50 -13.18
N PHE A 399 18.40 19.60 -13.14
CA PHE A 399 19.70 19.89 -12.55
C PHE A 399 20.53 20.89 -13.40
N ASP A 400 20.37 20.89 -14.73
CA ASP A 400 20.90 21.94 -15.59
C ASP A 400 20.33 23.32 -15.20
N THR A 401 19.02 23.39 -14.97
CA THR A 401 18.36 24.63 -14.52
C THR A 401 18.88 25.06 -13.14
N ILE A 402 19.07 24.15 -12.20
CA ILE A 402 19.66 24.46 -10.90
C ILE A 402 21.08 25.04 -11.08
N THR A 403 21.92 24.39 -11.92
CA THR A 403 23.29 24.85 -12.20
C THR A 403 23.30 26.26 -12.80
N GLN A 404 22.45 26.50 -13.80
CA GLN A 404 22.29 27.83 -14.41
C GLN A 404 21.83 28.88 -13.39
N THR A 405 20.87 28.53 -12.53
CA THR A 405 20.37 29.45 -11.49
C THR A 405 21.46 29.83 -10.50
N ILE A 406 22.23 28.86 -10.02
CA ILE A 406 23.33 29.10 -9.07
C ILE A 406 24.41 29.97 -9.69
N GLN A 407 24.69 29.81 -10.97
CA GLN A 407 25.76 30.52 -11.68
C GLN A 407 25.25 31.78 -12.45
N GLY A 408 24.05 32.25 -12.14
CA GLY A 408 23.50 33.46 -12.76
C GLY A 408 23.38 33.38 -14.29
N GLY A 409 23.08 32.21 -14.82
CA GLY A 409 22.94 31.95 -16.25
C GLY A 409 24.27 31.78 -17.01
N GLN A 410 25.40 31.73 -16.33
CA GLN A 410 26.74 31.72 -16.95
C GLN A 410 27.37 30.30 -17.03
N SER A 411 26.59 29.22 -16.80
CA SER A 411 27.14 27.87 -16.87
C SER A 411 27.27 27.35 -18.29
N SER A 412 28.43 26.79 -18.60
CA SER A 412 28.65 26.00 -19.82
C SER A 412 28.59 24.49 -19.60
N THR A 413 28.35 24.06 -18.33
CA THR A 413 28.36 22.64 -17.96
C THR A 413 26.96 22.04 -17.86
N VAL A 414 26.05 22.48 -18.73
CA VAL A 414 24.72 21.84 -18.88
C VAL A 414 24.85 20.51 -19.61
N ALA A 415 24.08 19.52 -19.20
CA ALA A 415 24.26 18.13 -19.62
C ALA A 415 23.24 17.68 -20.68
N LEU A 416 22.01 18.17 -20.62
CA LEU A 416 20.94 17.74 -21.56
C LEU A 416 21.14 18.34 -22.95
N LYS A 417 21.48 19.61 -23.03
CA LYS A 417 21.70 20.31 -24.29
C LYS A 417 22.92 19.74 -25.03
N GLY A 418 22.71 19.35 -26.30
CA GLY A 418 23.72 18.71 -27.14
C GLY A 418 24.02 17.26 -26.75
N SER A 419 23.15 16.63 -25.96
CA SER A 419 23.21 15.20 -25.65
C SER A 419 22.65 14.35 -26.78
N THR A 420 23.01 13.07 -26.82
CA THR A 420 22.43 12.11 -27.76
C THR A 420 20.92 11.94 -27.59
N GLU A 421 20.39 12.18 -26.40
CA GLU A 421 18.95 12.14 -26.15
C GLU A 421 18.24 13.32 -26.83
N GLU A 422 18.81 14.53 -26.71
CA GLU A 422 18.28 15.71 -27.38
C GLU A 422 18.32 15.56 -28.90
N GLU A 423 19.44 15.10 -29.44
CA GLU A 423 19.64 14.94 -30.89
C GLU A 423 18.75 13.86 -31.53
N GLN A 424 18.52 12.75 -30.83
CA GLN A 424 17.85 11.58 -31.40
C GLN A 424 16.38 11.45 -31.03
N PHE A 425 15.94 12.04 -29.91
CA PHE A 425 14.57 11.86 -29.39
C PHE A 425 13.78 13.17 -29.24
N HIS A 426 14.36 14.31 -29.55
CA HIS A 426 13.70 15.63 -29.52
C HIS A 426 13.29 16.15 -30.91
N GLY A 427 13.33 15.37 -31.96
CA GLY A 427 12.78 15.71 -33.27
C GLY A 427 11.52 14.91 -33.56
N GLU A 428 10.60 15.50 -34.39
CA GLU A 428 9.61 14.67 -35.07
C GLU A 428 10.33 13.53 -35.78
N ARG A 429 9.82 12.31 -35.71
CA ARG A 429 10.30 11.23 -36.59
C ARG A 429 10.26 11.81 -38.01
N ALA A 430 11.42 12.02 -38.63
CA ALA A 430 11.46 12.18 -40.06
C ALA A 430 10.74 10.98 -40.63
N ALA A 431 9.61 11.23 -41.28
CA ALA A 431 8.83 10.18 -41.95
C ALA A 431 9.76 9.49 -42.94
N ALA A 432 10.10 8.25 -42.67
CA ALA A 432 10.77 7.34 -43.59
C ALA A 432 9.73 6.45 -44.24
#